data_cadb6b0c4fb4ea4bfb9aaf565a0f60fe
#
_entry.id   cadb6b0c4fb4ea4bfb9aaf565a0f60fe
#
_cell.length_a   1.000
_cell.length_b   1.000
_cell.length_c   1.000
_cell.angle_alpha   90.00
_cell.angle_beta   90.00
_cell.angle_gamma   90.00
#
_symmetry.space_group_name_H-M   'P 1'
#
loop_
_entity.id
_entity.type
_entity.pdbx_description
1 polymer ?
#
loop_
_entity_poly.entity_id
_entity_poly.type
_entity_poly.pdbx_seq_one_letter_code
_entity_poly.pdbx_strand_id
1 'polypeptide(L)'
;AVIAYQTNETAQAPEPQWLRVEARALALRLGLVGRLEPASLITFTAPFDGTVEEKITEEGQRVKRGQVLLRLDTAHLDIQLREALAGLLKAKRAVYDLAHWSQGQEVARARRAMTTIRMNLDDTERKLAETSALRARGIVPRMEVDALEQQANAQRLDLAAAQAEFKLVLAKGSGEDRQIAEMELANATARYDALRALEARRELVAPFAGIVMRVSGGATDRSPTEPVQRGARVSRGQPLFSLASLEQLRVVAKVEEVDINLVQEGQSVEITGDGFDGIALSGNVVSVGAQVVTSDAPGSGATYEVVVTMPALSAEQQKRRKLGMSAKLSIITYQNDTAIVIPHEVIQREGDQLFVEYRDTEGNAAQRIEVKTGRVTAEGVEVFG
;
A
#
# COMPACT_ATOMS: atom_id res chain seq x y z
N ALA A 1 -39.82 80.71 47.64
CA ALA A 1 -38.54 80.68 46.88
C ALA A 1 -37.66 79.63 47.47
N VAL A 2 -37.52 78.53 46.75
CA VAL A 2 -36.61 77.44 47.15
C VAL A 2 -35.39 77.57 46.25
N ILE A 3 -34.23 77.89 46.87
CA ILE A 3 -32.94 77.98 46.19
C ILE A 3 -32.37 76.53 46.16
N ALA A 4 -32.12 76.01 44.98
CA ALA A 4 -31.36 74.78 44.78
C ALA A 4 -29.88 75.09 44.93
N TYR A 5 -29.24 74.38 45.87
CA TYR A 5 -27.81 74.38 46.03
C TYR A 5 -27.24 73.28 45.13
N GLN A 6 -26.49 73.71 44.13
CA GLN A 6 -25.61 72.75 43.39
C GLN A 6 -24.30 72.65 44.18
N THR A 7 -24.10 71.52 44.82
CA THR A 7 -22.78 71.14 45.29
C THR A 7 -21.99 70.59 44.09
N ASN A 8 -21.01 71.35 43.69
CA ASN A 8 -20.03 70.93 42.70
C ASN A 8 -19.04 69.98 43.40
N GLU A 9 -19.32 68.72 43.42
CA GLU A 9 -18.33 67.71 43.76
C GLU A 9 -17.37 67.59 42.55
N THR A 10 -16.22 68.24 42.69
CA THR A 10 -15.04 67.96 41.90
C THR A 10 -14.66 66.50 42.15
N ALA A 11 -15.14 65.60 41.28
CA ALA A 11 -14.62 64.24 41.24
C ALA A 11 -13.12 64.36 40.94
N GLN A 12 -12.29 64.13 41.94
CA GLN A 12 -10.88 63.88 41.75
C GLN A 12 -10.76 62.68 40.82
N ALA A 13 -10.20 62.90 39.64
CA ALA A 13 -9.90 61.78 38.71
C ALA A 13 -9.07 60.75 39.48
N PRO A 14 -9.43 59.51 39.49
CA PRO A 14 -8.68 58.45 40.18
C PRO A 14 -7.24 58.55 39.70
N GLU A 15 -6.28 58.57 40.65
CA GLU A 15 -4.86 58.53 40.28
C GLU A 15 -4.60 57.33 39.34
N PRO A 16 -3.89 57.53 38.23
CA PRO A 16 -3.62 56.47 37.28
C PRO A 16 -2.85 55.34 37.97
N GLN A 17 -3.44 54.14 38.00
CA GLN A 17 -2.77 52.95 38.54
C GLN A 17 -1.78 52.42 37.48
N TRP A 18 -0.51 52.39 37.86
CA TRP A 18 0.55 51.92 36.98
C TRP A 18 0.79 50.43 37.20
N LEU A 19 0.76 49.64 36.09
CA LEU A 19 1.06 48.22 36.09
C LEU A 19 2.47 48.01 35.56
N ARG A 20 3.29 47.26 36.30
CA ARG A 20 4.60 46.83 35.80
C ARG A 20 4.42 45.71 34.79
N VAL A 21 4.91 45.94 33.57
CA VAL A 21 4.82 44.96 32.48
C VAL A 21 6.19 44.40 32.22
N GLU A 22 6.27 43.09 32.20
CA GLU A 22 7.48 42.33 31.87
C GLU A 22 7.20 41.40 30.68
N ALA A 23 8.21 41.25 29.80
CA ALA A 23 8.12 40.30 28.74
C ALA A 23 8.07 38.86 29.33
N ARG A 24 7.11 38.08 28.94
CA ARG A 24 6.93 36.71 29.42
C ARG A 24 6.57 35.75 28.27
N ALA A 25 6.86 34.49 28.48
CA ALA A 25 6.45 33.48 27.51
C ALA A 25 4.92 33.33 27.49
N LEU A 26 4.33 33.51 26.32
CA LEU A 26 2.92 33.32 26.05
C LEU A 26 2.75 32.12 25.14
N ALA A 27 1.98 31.12 25.58
CA ALA A 27 1.62 29.97 24.76
C ALA A 27 0.10 29.76 24.81
N LEU A 28 -0.53 29.85 23.65
CA LEU A 28 -1.94 29.47 23.51
C LEU A 28 -2.01 27.96 23.21
N ARG A 29 -2.88 27.27 23.92
CA ARG A 29 -3.01 25.82 23.86
C ARG A 29 -4.44 25.44 23.54
N LEU A 30 -4.61 24.52 22.57
CA LEU A 30 -5.88 23.90 22.25
C LEU A 30 -5.93 22.53 22.95
N GLY A 31 -6.89 22.35 23.84
CA GLY A 31 -7.11 21.09 24.55
C GLY A 31 -8.03 20.16 23.77
N LEU A 32 -7.60 18.93 23.51
CA LEU A 32 -8.36 17.92 22.82
C LEU A 32 -8.32 16.60 23.57
N VAL A 33 -9.30 15.73 23.32
CA VAL A 33 -9.29 14.35 23.79
C VAL A 33 -9.17 13.44 22.59
N GLY A 34 -8.12 12.61 22.60
CA GLY A 34 -7.88 11.62 21.57
C GLY A 34 -7.85 10.20 22.12
N ARG A 35 -7.66 9.25 21.21
CA ARG A 35 -7.48 7.83 21.54
C ARG A 35 -6.11 7.35 21.09
N LEU A 36 -5.54 6.48 21.89
CA LEU A 36 -4.26 5.84 21.60
C LEU A 36 -4.47 4.73 20.57
N GLU A 37 -3.84 4.87 19.42
CA GLU A 37 -3.89 3.91 18.32
C GLU A 37 -2.50 3.40 17.94
N PRO A 38 -2.38 2.20 17.36
CA PRO A 38 -1.12 1.74 16.82
C PRO A 38 -0.80 2.52 15.54
N ALA A 39 0.46 2.89 15.34
CA ALA A 39 0.89 3.52 14.10
C ALA A 39 0.82 2.55 12.91
N SER A 40 1.00 1.25 13.17
CA SER A 40 0.89 0.20 12.17
C SER A 40 -0.09 -0.87 12.61
N LEU A 41 -1.11 -1.10 11.79
CA LEU A 41 -2.11 -2.14 11.95
C LEU A 41 -2.19 -2.93 10.64
N ILE A 42 -1.98 -4.23 10.71
CA ILE A 42 -2.11 -5.13 9.55
C ILE A 42 -3.20 -6.14 9.84
N THR A 43 -4.15 -6.25 8.92
CA THR A 43 -5.17 -7.31 8.95
C THR A 43 -4.69 -8.49 8.11
N PHE A 44 -4.58 -9.65 8.74
CA PHE A 44 -4.28 -10.90 8.08
C PHE A 44 -5.53 -11.49 7.45
N THR A 45 -5.44 -11.84 6.18
CA THR A 45 -6.51 -12.51 5.43
C THR A 45 -6.04 -13.88 5.00
N ALA A 46 -6.98 -14.81 4.84
CA ALA A 46 -6.68 -16.14 4.32
C ALA A 46 -6.14 -16.05 2.87
N PRO A 47 -4.94 -16.56 2.57
CA PRO A 47 -4.34 -16.50 1.24
C PRO A 47 -5.02 -17.43 0.22
N PHE A 48 -5.68 -18.49 0.70
CA PHE A 48 -6.41 -19.48 -0.10
C PHE A 48 -7.56 -20.09 0.71
N ASP A 49 -8.43 -20.82 0.04
CA ASP A 49 -9.53 -21.56 0.67
C ASP A 49 -8.98 -22.80 1.37
N GLY A 50 -9.26 -22.95 2.65
CA GLY A 50 -8.71 -24.05 3.42
C GLY A 50 -9.32 -24.19 4.81
N THR A 51 -8.65 -24.95 5.64
CA THR A 51 -9.01 -25.18 7.04
C THR A 51 -7.85 -24.74 7.94
N VAL A 52 -8.16 -24.21 9.10
CA VAL A 52 -7.14 -23.85 10.10
C VAL A 52 -6.59 -25.12 10.73
N GLU A 53 -5.33 -25.43 10.43
CA GLU A 53 -4.63 -26.57 11.01
C GLU A 53 -4.30 -26.32 12.50
N GLU A 54 -3.72 -25.15 12.75
CA GLU A 54 -3.29 -24.77 14.08
C GLU A 54 -3.39 -23.26 14.28
N LYS A 55 -3.96 -22.84 15.40
CA LYS A 55 -3.93 -21.45 15.88
C LYS A 55 -2.92 -21.37 17.03
N ILE A 56 -1.80 -20.72 16.80
CA ILE A 56 -0.66 -20.68 17.71
C ILE A 56 -0.77 -19.52 18.70
N THR A 57 -1.54 -18.46 18.33
CA THR A 57 -1.65 -17.25 19.15
C THR A 57 -3.10 -16.92 19.43
N GLU A 58 -3.33 -16.39 20.64
CA GLU A 58 -4.63 -15.94 21.09
C GLU A 58 -4.79 -14.42 20.95
N GLU A 59 -6.04 -13.94 20.93
CA GLU A 59 -6.35 -12.52 20.96
C GLU A 59 -5.80 -11.87 22.23
N GLY A 60 -5.22 -10.68 22.10
CA GLY A 60 -4.55 -9.99 23.21
C GLY A 60 -3.13 -10.47 23.48
N GLN A 61 -2.66 -11.53 22.84
CA GLN A 61 -1.31 -12.05 23.04
C GLN A 61 -0.28 -11.17 22.30
N ARG A 62 0.86 -10.95 22.96
CA ARG A 62 2.03 -10.31 22.36
C ARG A 62 2.85 -11.30 21.58
N VAL A 63 3.27 -10.88 20.39
CA VAL A 63 4.07 -11.69 19.48
C VAL A 63 5.33 -10.96 19.05
N LYS A 64 6.37 -11.72 18.73
CA LYS A 64 7.64 -11.20 18.23
C LYS A 64 7.62 -11.20 16.68
N ARG A 65 8.45 -10.37 16.09
CA ARG A 65 8.72 -10.42 14.64
C ARG A 65 9.20 -11.83 14.25
N GLY A 66 8.65 -12.38 13.18
CA GLY A 66 8.98 -13.71 12.67
C GLY A 66 8.24 -14.86 13.39
N GLN A 67 7.41 -14.56 14.38
CA GLN A 67 6.63 -15.60 15.07
C GLN A 67 5.46 -16.07 14.20
N VAL A 68 5.28 -17.39 14.10
CA VAL A 68 4.12 -17.98 13.41
C VAL A 68 2.88 -17.76 14.26
N LEU A 69 1.83 -17.24 13.63
CA LEU A 69 0.57 -16.88 14.31
C LEU A 69 -0.52 -17.92 14.06
N LEU A 70 -0.59 -18.42 12.85
CA LEU A 70 -1.59 -19.39 12.42
C LEU A 70 -1.01 -20.22 11.27
N ARG A 71 -1.42 -21.50 11.19
CA ARG A 71 -1.09 -22.42 10.10
C ARG A 71 -2.36 -22.91 9.43
N LEU A 72 -2.37 -22.88 8.10
CA LEU A 72 -3.46 -23.38 7.28
C LEU A 72 -3.11 -24.78 6.74
N ASP A 73 -4.11 -25.65 6.66
CA ASP A 73 -4.02 -26.95 6.02
C ASP A 73 -3.91 -26.76 4.49
N THR A 74 -2.94 -27.42 3.89
CA THR A 74 -2.63 -27.36 2.45
C THR A 74 -3.11 -28.56 1.67
N ALA A 75 -3.82 -29.53 2.26
CA ALA A 75 -4.17 -30.78 1.60
C ALA A 75 -4.84 -30.59 0.23
N HIS A 76 -5.77 -29.66 0.14
CA HIS A 76 -6.42 -29.33 -1.14
C HIS A 76 -5.49 -28.60 -2.11
N LEU A 77 -4.67 -27.69 -1.61
CA LEU A 77 -3.68 -26.95 -2.39
C LEU A 77 -2.60 -27.90 -2.94
N ASP A 78 -2.18 -28.90 -2.17
CA ASP A 78 -1.19 -29.90 -2.58
C ASP A 78 -1.70 -30.77 -3.75
N ILE A 79 -2.99 -31.04 -3.80
CA ILE A 79 -3.60 -31.72 -4.96
C ILE A 79 -3.48 -30.84 -6.20
N GLN A 80 -3.89 -29.56 -6.09
CA GLN A 80 -3.81 -28.61 -7.20
C GLN A 80 -2.36 -28.39 -7.66
N LEU A 81 -1.42 -28.36 -6.73
CA LEU A 81 0.01 -28.19 -7.02
C LEU A 81 0.56 -29.40 -7.82
N ARG A 82 0.18 -30.63 -7.44
CA ARG A 82 0.56 -31.85 -8.19
C ARG A 82 -0.04 -31.87 -9.60
N GLU A 83 -1.30 -31.45 -9.74
CA GLU A 83 -1.95 -31.32 -11.06
C GLU A 83 -1.25 -30.27 -11.93
N ALA A 84 -0.92 -29.12 -11.37
CA ALA A 84 -0.20 -28.07 -12.07
C ALA A 84 1.22 -28.52 -12.47
N LEU A 85 1.92 -29.26 -11.60
CA LEU A 85 3.22 -29.84 -11.90
C LEU A 85 3.15 -30.84 -13.05
N ALA A 86 2.15 -31.72 -13.05
CA ALA A 86 1.93 -32.66 -14.15
C ALA A 86 1.67 -31.91 -15.48
N GLY A 87 0.86 -30.85 -15.45
CA GLY A 87 0.64 -29.98 -16.61
C GLY A 87 1.92 -29.30 -17.10
N LEU A 88 2.73 -28.79 -16.20
CA LEU A 88 4.03 -28.17 -16.50
C LEU A 88 4.99 -29.19 -17.18
N LEU A 89 5.09 -30.38 -16.61
CA LEU A 89 5.96 -31.43 -17.18
C LEU A 89 5.48 -31.86 -18.58
N LYS A 90 4.17 -31.94 -18.80
CA LYS A 90 3.58 -32.26 -20.12
C LYS A 90 3.90 -31.15 -21.15
N ALA A 91 3.70 -29.90 -20.79
CA ALA A 91 4.00 -28.76 -21.67
C ALA A 91 5.50 -28.67 -21.98
N LYS A 92 6.35 -28.88 -20.96
CA LYS A 92 7.80 -28.91 -21.13
C LYS A 92 8.25 -30.01 -22.10
N ARG A 93 7.61 -31.20 -22.03
CA ARG A 93 7.87 -32.31 -22.94
C ARG A 93 7.46 -31.95 -24.38
N ALA A 94 6.32 -31.29 -24.57
CA ALA A 94 5.86 -30.87 -25.90
C ALA A 94 6.84 -29.91 -26.58
N VAL A 95 7.31 -28.92 -25.83
CA VAL A 95 8.34 -27.96 -26.35
C VAL A 95 9.64 -28.70 -26.68
N TYR A 96 10.08 -29.63 -25.81
CA TYR A 96 11.27 -30.42 -26.07
C TYR A 96 11.16 -31.24 -27.33
N ASP A 97 10.04 -31.95 -27.53
CA ASP A 97 9.80 -32.79 -28.71
C ASP A 97 9.77 -31.96 -29.99
N LEU A 98 9.15 -30.78 -29.97
CA LEU A 98 9.15 -29.86 -31.11
C LEU A 98 10.53 -29.22 -31.37
N ALA A 99 11.30 -28.91 -30.33
CA ALA A 99 12.67 -28.40 -30.48
C ALA A 99 13.60 -29.43 -31.16
N HIS A 100 13.35 -30.74 -30.94
CA HIS A 100 14.10 -31.83 -31.54
C HIS A 100 13.40 -32.47 -32.72
N TRP A 101 12.34 -31.83 -33.23
CA TRP A 101 11.49 -32.38 -34.32
C TRP A 101 12.28 -32.73 -35.57
N SER A 102 13.26 -31.91 -35.98
CA SER A 102 14.09 -32.15 -37.16
C SER A 102 14.90 -33.46 -37.10
N GLN A 103 15.10 -34.03 -35.92
CA GLN A 103 15.77 -35.29 -35.67
C GLN A 103 14.77 -36.44 -35.44
N GLY A 104 13.48 -36.15 -35.45
CA GLY A 104 12.40 -37.07 -35.16
C GLY A 104 12.21 -38.11 -36.27
N GLN A 105 11.50 -39.20 -35.92
CA GLN A 105 11.27 -40.33 -36.84
C GLN A 105 10.43 -39.94 -38.05
N GLU A 106 9.48 -39.00 -37.92
CA GLU A 106 8.65 -38.52 -39.02
C GLU A 106 9.47 -37.81 -40.08
N VAL A 107 10.35 -36.87 -39.65
CA VAL A 107 11.26 -36.14 -40.55
C VAL A 107 12.25 -37.09 -41.20
N ALA A 108 12.78 -38.05 -40.47
CA ALA A 108 13.69 -39.07 -41.00
C ALA A 108 12.99 -40.00 -42.03
N ARG A 109 11.72 -40.31 -41.82
CA ARG A 109 10.91 -41.08 -42.78
C ARG A 109 10.65 -40.30 -44.06
N ALA A 110 10.20 -39.07 -43.99
CA ALA A 110 9.97 -38.20 -45.14
C ALA A 110 11.26 -37.97 -45.94
N ARG A 111 12.39 -37.75 -45.26
CA ARG A 111 13.70 -37.62 -45.88
C ARG A 111 14.12 -38.85 -46.65
N ARG A 112 13.94 -40.04 -46.08
CA ARG A 112 14.26 -41.32 -46.78
C ARG A 112 13.39 -41.50 -48.00
N ALA A 113 12.07 -41.25 -47.91
CA ALA A 113 11.17 -41.34 -49.05
C ALA A 113 11.60 -40.42 -50.21
N MET A 114 11.87 -39.15 -49.91
CA MET A 114 12.38 -38.17 -50.88
C MET A 114 13.73 -38.63 -51.51
N THR A 115 14.64 -39.17 -50.68
CA THR A 115 15.95 -39.66 -51.16
C THR A 115 15.78 -40.85 -52.11
N THR A 116 14.90 -41.82 -51.82
CA THR A 116 14.65 -42.99 -52.66
C THR A 116 14.07 -42.57 -54.03
N ILE A 117 13.10 -41.63 -54.05
CA ILE A 117 12.52 -41.12 -55.27
C ILE A 117 13.58 -40.39 -56.11
N ARG A 118 14.44 -39.59 -55.46
CA ARG A 118 15.55 -38.89 -56.11
C ARG A 118 16.51 -39.86 -56.80
N MET A 119 16.95 -40.91 -56.07
CA MET A 119 17.85 -41.93 -56.60
C MET A 119 17.23 -42.67 -57.82
N ASN A 120 15.92 -42.95 -57.80
CA ASN A 120 15.23 -43.57 -58.92
C ASN A 120 15.19 -42.63 -60.16
N LEU A 121 14.93 -41.34 -59.93
CA LEU A 121 14.97 -40.34 -61.00
C LEU A 121 16.37 -40.22 -61.61
N ASP A 122 17.40 -40.08 -60.76
CA ASP A 122 18.80 -39.99 -61.21
C ASP A 122 19.23 -41.21 -62.04
N ASP A 123 18.75 -42.41 -61.73
CA ASP A 123 18.99 -43.62 -62.51
C ASP A 123 18.25 -43.60 -63.86
N THR A 124 16.98 -43.19 -63.85
CA THR A 124 16.18 -43.05 -65.08
C THR A 124 16.75 -41.98 -66.00
N GLU A 125 17.18 -40.79 -65.49
CA GLU A 125 17.77 -39.72 -66.26
C GLU A 125 19.13 -40.16 -66.88
N ARG A 126 19.92 -40.95 -66.15
CA ARG A 126 21.15 -41.55 -66.71
C ARG A 126 20.88 -42.47 -67.86
N LYS A 127 19.90 -43.42 -67.67
CA LYS A 127 19.45 -44.33 -68.73
C LYS A 127 18.90 -43.57 -69.95
N LEU A 128 18.13 -42.50 -69.71
CA LEU A 128 17.61 -41.65 -70.79
C LEU A 128 18.72 -41.00 -71.58
N ALA A 129 19.76 -40.43 -70.90
CA ALA A 129 20.91 -39.82 -71.57
C ALA A 129 21.69 -40.82 -72.40
N GLU A 130 21.96 -42.04 -71.88
CA GLU A 130 22.60 -43.11 -72.61
C GLU A 130 21.80 -43.57 -73.83
N THR A 131 20.49 -43.83 -73.64
CA THR A 131 19.61 -44.27 -74.74
C THR A 131 19.43 -43.19 -75.81
N SER A 132 19.35 -41.92 -75.42
CA SER A 132 19.31 -40.77 -76.39
C SER A 132 20.57 -40.69 -77.21
N ALA A 133 21.76 -40.91 -76.61
CA ALA A 133 23.03 -40.95 -77.32
C ALA A 133 23.07 -42.14 -78.36
N LEU A 134 22.52 -43.32 -77.94
CA LEU A 134 22.44 -44.45 -78.90
C LEU A 134 21.42 -44.19 -80.02
N ARG A 135 20.32 -43.51 -79.73
CA ARG A 135 19.35 -43.09 -80.75
C ARG A 135 20.00 -42.13 -81.74
N ALA A 136 20.80 -41.18 -81.34
CA ALA A 136 21.51 -40.27 -82.21
C ALA A 136 22.46 -40.99 -83.20
N ARG A 137 22.87 -42.23 -82.83
CA ARG A 137 23.68 -43.14 -83.64
C ARG A 137 22.80 -44.10 -84.49
N GLY A 138 21.47 -44.02 -84.39
CA GLY A 138 20.55 -44.92 -85.10
C GLY A 138 20.40 -46.33 -84.57
N ILE A 139 20.84 -46.61 -83.33
CA ILE A 139 20.94 -47.95 -82.74
C ILE A 139 19.62 -48.35 -82.04
N VAL A 140 18.88 -47.38 -81.46
CA VAL A 140 17.63 -47.64 -80.68
C VAL A 140 16.43 -46.90 -81.32
N PRO A 141 15.20 -47.43 -81.22
CA PRO A 141 14.00 -46.81 -81.75
C PRO A 141 13.57 -45.58 -80.92
N ARG A 142 12.86 -44.64 -81.51
CA ARG A 142 12.38 -43.41 -80.86
C ARG A 142 11.47 -43.70 -79.67
N MET A 143 10.65 -44.74 -79.76
CA MET A 143 9.65 -45.14 -78.77
C MET A 143 10.29 -45.46 -77.44
N GLU A 144 11.52 -45.93 -77.38
CA GLU A 144 12.28 -46.28 -76.18
C GLU A 144 12.74 -45.02 -75.44
N VAL A 145 13.16 -44.01 -76.13
CA VAL A 145 13.50 -42.69 -75.59
C VAL A 145 12.24 -41.99 -75.08
N ASP A 146 11.16 -41.96 -75.89
CA ASP A 146 9.89 -41.37 -75.46
C ASP A 146 9.32 -42.02 -74.21
N ALA A 147 9.45 -43.33 -74.03
CA ALA A 147 9.03 -44.07 -72.81
C ALA A 147 9.85 -43.64 -71.61
N LEU A 148 11.20 -43.53 -71.73
CA LEU A 148 12.07 -43.07 -70.66
C LEU A 148 11.84 -41.59 -70.31
N GLU A 149 11.55 -40.73 -71.30
CA GLU A 149 11.17 -39.35 -71.05
C GLU A 149 9.87 -39.22 -70.26
N GLN A 150 8.84 -40.01 -70.61
CA GLN A 150 7.60 -40.05 -69.85
C GLN A 150 7.81 -40.56 -68.44
N GLN A 151 8.63 -41.58 -68.25
CA GLN A 151 8.99 -42.11 -66.91
C GLN A 151 9.75 -41.10 -66.11
N ALA A 152 10.75 -40.37 -66.67
CA ALA A 152 11.49 -39.34 -65.98
C ALA A 152 10.60 -38.16 -65.59
N ASN A 153 9.65 -37.75 -66.47
CA ASN A 153 8.71 -36.69 -66.15
C ASN A 153 7.76 -37.10 -65.01
N ALA A 154 7.24 -38.30 -64.98
CA ALA A 154 6.42 -38.82 -63.86
C ALA A 154 7.24 -38.78 -62.54
N GLN A 155 8.48 -39.28 -62.56
CA GLN A 155 9.34 -39.30 -61.35
C GLN A 155 9.77 -37.91 -60.89
N ARG A 156 9.86 -36.91 -61.81
CA ARG A 156 10.06 -35.49 -61.43
C ARG A 156 8.89 -34.93 -60.64
N LEU A 157 7.66 -35.25 -61.03
CA LEU A 157 6.46 -34.88 -60.30
C LEU A 157 6.40 -35.54 -58.95
N ASP A 158 6.74 -36.85 -58.86
CA ASP A 158 6.81 -37.57 -57.60
C ASP A 158 7.86 -36.98 -56.67
N LEU A 159 9.03 -36.60 -57.21
CA LEU A 159 10.08 -35.92 -56.40
C LEU A 159 9.60 -34.58 -55.89
N ALA A 160 8.93 -33.78 -56.73
CA ALA A 160 8.38 -32.48 -56.31
C ALA A 160 7.34 -32.65 -55.18
N ALA A 161 6.47 -33.66 -55.27
CA ALA A 161 5.51 -33.98 -54.24
C ALA A 161 6.21 -34.44 -52.93
N ALA A 162 7.20 -35.32 -53.03
CA ALA A 162 7.98 -35.77 -51.85
C ALA A 162 8.78 -34.61 -51.19
N GLN A 163 9.30 -33.69 -52.00
CA GLN A 163 9.96 -32.49 -51.48
C GLN A 163 9.00 -31.56 -50.73
N ALA A 164 7.78 -31.38 -51.28
CA ALA A 164 6.75 -30.58 -50.64
C ALA A 164 6.32 -31.19 -49.31
N GLU A 165 6.11 -32.51 -49.26
CA GLU A 165 5.80 -33.26 -48.06
C GLU A 165 6.92 -33.15 -47.00
N PHE A 166 8.18 -33.32 -47.42
CA PHE A 166 9.33 -33.18 -46.52
C PHE A 166 9.39 -31.80 -45.91
N LYS A 167 9.16 -30.73 -46.68
CA LYS A 167 9.12 -29.35 -46.21
C LYS A 167 7.97 -29.14 -45.23
N LEU A 168 6.78 -29.67 -45.52
CA LEU A 168 5.62 -29.57 -44.64
C LEU A 168 5.89 -30.23 -43.29
N VAL A 169 6.41 -31.48 -43.31
CA VAL A 169 6.75 -32.22 -42.07
C VAL A 169 7.83 -31.47 -41.28
N LEU A 170 8.83 -30.90 -41.95
CA LEU A 170 9.90 -30.14 -41.26
C LEU A 170 9.37 -28.87 -40.63
N ALA A 171 8.43 -28.16 -41.24
CA ALA A 171 7.87 -26.91 -40.77
C ALA A 171 7.13 -27.02 -39.42
N LYS A 172 6.57 -28.19 -39.08
CA LYS A 172 5.92 -28.44 -37.78
C LYS A 172 6.82 -28.10 -36.58
N GLY A 173 8.13 -28.34 -36.67
CA GLY A 173 9.06 -28.09 -35.58
C GLY A 173 9.43 -26.62 -35.36
N SER A 174 9.12 -25.72 -36.30
CA SER A 174 9.52 -24.31 -36.26
C SER A 174 8.38 -23.31 -36.49
N GLY A 175 7.18 -23.80 -36.74
CA GLY A 175 6.01 -23.00 -37.06
C GLY A 175 5.15 -22.67 -35.84
N GLU A 176 3.85 -22.46 -36.11
CA GLU A 176 2.83 -22.09 -35.12
C GLU A 176 2.70 -23.13 -33.99
N ASP A 177 2.85 -24.43 -34.29
CA ASP A 177 2.78 -25.49 -33.29
C ASP A 177 3.81 -25.30 -32.17
N ARG A 178 5.01 -24.85 -32.53
CA ARG A 178 6.05 -24.54 -31.53
C ARG A 178 5.69 -23.32 -30.71
N GLN A 179 5.15 -22.27 -31.31
CA GLN A 179 4.71 -21.07 -30.58
C GLN A 179 3.59 -21.41 -29.59
N ILE A 180 2.63 -22.23 -30.03
CA ILE A 180 1.55 -22.72 -29.15
C ILE A 180 2.12 -23.49 -27.96
N ALA A 181 3.03 -24.43 -28.21
CA ALA A 181 3.65 -25.22 -27.14
C ALA A 181 4.47 -24.36 -26.16
N GLU A 182 5.18 -23.34 -26.66
CA GLU A 182 5.91 -22.38 -25.81
C GLU A 182 4.96 -21.53 -24.96
N MET A 183 3.82 -21.09 -25.52
CA MET A 183 2.78 -20.39 -24.75
C MET A 183 2.13 -21.30 -23.70
N GLU A 184 1.84 -22.55 -24.05
CA GLU A 184 1.32 -23.53 -23.09
C GLU A 184 2.31 -23.78 -21.94
N LEU A 185 3.61 -23.87 -22.24
CA LEU A 185 4.65 -24.00 -21.23
C LEU A 185 4.70 -22.77 -20.31
N ALA A 186 4.65 -21.56 -20.87
CA ALA A 186 4.62 -20.32 -20.10
C ALA A 186 3.41 -20.28 -19.15
N ASN A 187 2.22 -20.61 -19.65
CA ASN A 187 0.99 -20.68 -18.87
C ASN A 187 1.04 -21.72 -17.76
N ALA A 188 1.53 -22.93 -18.07
CA ALA A 188 1.68 -24.00 -17.09
C ALA A 188 2.70 -23.65 -16.00
N THR A 189 3.81 -22.98 -16.37
CA THR A 189 4.83 -22.49 -15.44
C THR A 189 4.22 -21.45 -14.50
N ALA A 190 3.54 -20.44 -15.06
CA ALA A 190 2.90 -19.39 -14.26
C ALA A 190 1.88 -19.96 -13.27
N ARG A 191 1.08 -20.93 -13.70
CA ARG A 191 0.10 -21.61 -12.83
C ARG A 191 0.76 -22.38 -11.69
N TYR A 192 1.81 -23.14 -11.98
CA TYR A 192 2.56 -23.87 -10.97
C TYR A 192 3.22 -22.93 -9.95
N ASP A 193 3.89 -21.89 -10.43
CA ASP A 193 4.57 -20.92 -9.57
C ASP A 193 3.59 -20.14 -8.68
N ALA A 194 2.41 -19.79 -9.21
CA ALA A 194 1.36 -19.13 -8.43
C ALA A 194 0.86 -20.02 -7.27
N LEU A 195 0.61 -21.30 -7.53
CA LEU A 195 0.17 -22.24 -6.50
C LEU A 195 1.27 -22.51 -5.47
N ARG A 196 2.53 -22.61 -5.90
CA ARG A 196 3.68 -22.75 -5.01
C ARG A 196 3.87 -21.54 -4.11
N ALA A 197 3.65 -20.33 -4.65
CA ALA A 197 3.69 -19.12 -3.86
C ALA A 197 2.57 -19.04 -2.81
N LEU A 198 1.39 -19.61 -3.10
CA LEU A 198 0.30 -19.75 -2.12
C LEU A 198 0.64 -20.76 -1.03
N GLU A 199 1.23 -21.91 -1.39
CA GLU A 199 1.68 -22.91 -0.42
C GLU A 199 2.69 -22.35 0.57
N ALA A 200 3.64 -21.53 0.09
CA ALA A 200 4.61 -20.85 0.94
C ALA A 200 3.97 -19.88 1.96
N ARG A 201 2.73 -19.46 1.73
CA ARG A 201 1.94 -18.61 2.64
C ARG A 201 1.04 -19.38 3.60
N ARG A 202 1.20 -20.69 3.71
CA ARG A 202 0.43 -21.50 4.66
C ARG A 202 0.61 -21.08 6.11
N GLU A 203 1.78 -20.55 6.44
CA GLU A 203 2.10 -20.00 7.75
C GLU A 203 1.97 -18.49 7.72
N LEU A 204 1.06 -17.97 8.53
CA LEU A 204 0.93 -16.53 8.73
C LEU A 204 1.91 -16.09 9.81
N VAL A 205 2.90 -15.30 9.41
CA VAL A 205 4.03 -14.89 10.25
C VAL A 205 3.94 -13.40 10.57
N ALA A 206 4.23 -13.02 11.81
CA ALA A 206 4.24 -11.63 12.25
C ALA A 206 5.38 -10.84 11.57
N PRO A 207 5.10 -9.79 10.78
CA PRO A 207 6.12 -8.97 10.11
C PRO A 207 6.85 -8.03 11.08
N PHE A 208 6.24 -7.73 12.24
CA PHE A 208 6.79 -6.92 13.32
C PHE A 208 6.30 -7.43 14.69
N ALA A 209 6.94 -6.97 15.76
CA ALA A 209 6.49 -7.27 17.11
C ALA A 209 5.23 -6.46 17.46
N GLY A 210 4.21 -7.10 18.03
CA GLY A 210 2.93 -6.45 18.28
C GLY A 210 1.99 -7.26 19.14
N ILE A 211 0.72 -6.88 19.13
CA ILE A 211 -0.37 -7.57 19.81
C ILE A 211 -1.41 -8.05 18.77
N VAL A 212 -1.85 -9.28 18.94
CA VAL A 212 -2.92 -9.87 18.12
C VAL A 212 -4.26 -9.31 18.56
N MET A 213 -5.03 -8.78 17.64
CA MET A 213 -6.33 -8.20 17.88
C MET A 213 -7.39 -8.90 17.02
N ARG A 214 -8.62 -8.87 17.50
CA ARG A 214 -9.77 -9.23 16.65
C ARG A 214 -9.91 -8.22 15.51
N VAL A 215 -10.34 -8.69 14.36
CA VAL A 215 -10.74 -7.78 13.27
C VAL A 215 -11.94 -6.97 13.74
N SER A 216 -11.77 -5.66 13.81
CA SER A 216 -12.91 -4.76 13.97
C SER A 216 -13.65 -4.73 12.64
N GLY A 217 -14.88 -5.21 12.60
CA GLY A 217 -15.74 -5.08 11.41
C GLY A 217 -15.80 -3.61 10.99
N GLY A 218 -15.60 -3.34 9.70
CA GLY A 218 -15.81 -1.99 9.17
C GLY A 218 -17.25 -1.51 9.48
N ALA A 219 -17.47 -0.22 9.48
CA ALA A 219 -18.72 0.45 9.88
C ALA A 219 -20.01 -0.08 9.22
N THR A 220 -19.92 -0.95 8.24
CA THR A 220 -21.04 -1.54 7.49
C THR A 220 -21.38 -2.98 7.89
N ASP A 221 -20.49 -3.70 8.59
CA ASP A 221 -20.71 -5.11 8.92
C ASP A 221 -20.87 -5.29 10.44
N ARG A 222 -22.14 -5.31 10.89
CA ARG A 222 -22.53 -5.49 12.30
C ARG A 222 -22.38 -6.94 12.79
N SER A 223 -21.92 -7.85 11.94
CA SER A 223 -21.71 -9.23 12.36
C SER A 223 -20.35 -9.35 13.06
N PRO A 224 -20.29 -9.74 14.32
CA PRO A 224 -19.04 -10.05 14.96
C PRO A 224 -18.40 -11.21 14.20
N THR A 225 -17.27 -10.97 13.60
CA THR A 225 -16.46 -12.04 12.98
C THR A 225 -16.16 -13.05 14.07
N GLU A 226 -16.66 -14.28 13.94
CA GLU A 226 -16.38 -15.33 14.92
C GLU A 226 -14.86 -15.52 15.01
N PRO A 227 -14.34 -15.71 16.21
CA PRO A 227 -12.91 -15.94 16.38
C PRO A 227 -12.50 -17.19 15.62
N VAL A 228 -11.46 -17.05 14.81
CA VAL A 228 -10.91 -18.17 14.05
C VAL A 228 -10.41 -19.22 15.01
N GLN A 229 -10.94 -20.44 14.90
CA GLN A 229 -10.58 -21.59 15.74
C GLN A 229 -9.91 -22.67 14.91
N ARG A 230 -9.20 -23.59 15.57
CA ARG A 230 -8.66 -24.79 14.93
C ARG A 230 -9.80 -25.60 14.31
N GLY A 231 -9.61 -26.04 13.07
CA GLY A 231 -10.64 -26.77 12.31
C GLY A 231 -11.67 -25.88 11.59
N ALA A 232 -11.64 -24.56 11.79
CA ALA A 232 -12.53 -23.63 11.10
C ALA A 232 -12.18 -23.58 9.61
N ARG A 233 -13.21 -23.55 8.75
CA ARG A 233 -13.03 -23.30 7.32
C ARG A 233 -12.87 -21.80 7.10
N VAL A 234 -11.94 -21.46 6.20
CA VAL A 234 -11.67 -20.07 5.80
C VAL A 234 -11.70 -19.95 4.29
N SER A 235 -12.21 -18.86 3.79
CA SER A 235 -12.25 -18.54 2.37
C SER A 235 -11.17 -17.53 2.01
N ARG A 236 -10.65 -17.60 0.79
CA ARG A 236 -9.65 -16.67 0.29
C ARG A 236 -10.11 -15.22 0.47
N GLY A 237 -9.24 -14.39 1.05
CA GLY A 237 -9.53 -12.99 1.34
C GLY A 237 -10.32 -12.75 2.64
N GLN A 238 -10.80 -13.80 3.31
CA GLN A 238 -11.50 -13.67 4.59
C GLN A 238 -10.54 -13.11 5.64
N PRO A 239 -10.91 -12.04 6.37
CA PRO A 239 -10.11 -11.50 7.45
C PRO A 239 -10.11 -12.47 8.64
N LEU A 240 -8.93 -12.71 9.20
CA LEU A 240 -8.72 -13.69 10.27
C LEU A 240 -8.49 -13.01 11.62
N PHE A 241 -7.53 -12.12 11.68
CA PHE A 241 -7.16 -11.31 12.84
C PHE A 241 -6.33 -10.11 12.39
N SER A 242 -6.09 -9.15 13.29
CA SER A 242 -5.23 -8.01 13.04
C SER A 242 -4.01 -8.04 13.96
N LEU A 243 -2.89 -7.53 13.51
CA LEU A 243 -1.67 -7.33 14.29
C LEU A 243 -1.39 -5.84 14.41
N ALA A 244 -1.38 -5.34 15.64
CA ALA A 244 -1.09 -3.96 15.97
C ALA A 244 0.34 -3.82 16.50
N SER A 245 1.11 -2.90 15.96
CA SER A 245 2.44 -2.56 16.49
C SER A 245 2.31 -1.78 17.79
N LEU A 246 3.13 -2.15 18.79
CA LEU A 246 3.25 -1.40 20.04
C LEU A 246 4.51 -0.54 20.10
N GLU A 247 5.38 -0.63 19.12
CA GLU A 247 6.65 0.11 19.09
C GLU A 247 6.42 1.59 18.80
N GLN A 248 5.50 1.87 17.90
CA GLN A 248 5.10 3.23 17.55
C GLN A 248 3.59 3.38 17.77
N LEU A 249 3.24 4.31 18.62
CA LEU A 249 1.87 4.66 18.91
C LEU A 249 1.59 6.08 18.39
N ARG A 250 0.34 6.33 18.06
CA ARG A 250 -0.17 7.65 17.70
C ARG A 250 -1.41 7.96 18.52
N VAL A 251 -1.70 9.21 18.69
CA VAL A 251 -2.98 9.65 19.25
C VAL A 251 -3.81 10.25 18.15
N VAL A 252 -5.00 9.74 17.99
CA VAL A 252 -5.98 10.26 17.03
C VAL A 252 -7.04 11.02 17.81
N ALA A 253 -7.19 12.29 17.50
CA ALA A 253 -8.16 13.18 18.11
C ALA A 253 -9.08 13.80 17.06
N LYS A 254 -10.26 14.25 17.49
CA LYS A 254 -11.19 14.99 16.65
C LYS A 254 -11.18 16.45 17.04
N VAL A 255 -11.05 17.31 16.05
CA VAL A 255 -11.08 18.79 16.20
C VAL A 255 -12.35 19.30 15.54
N GLU A 256 -13.03 20.22 16.18
CA GLU A 256 -14.21 20.88 15.63
C GLU A 256 -13.81 21.84 14.48
N GLU A 257 -14.74 22.07 13.55
CA GLU A 257 -14.52 22.94 12.39
C GLU A 257 -14.09 24.37 12.77
N VAL A 258 -14.55 24.86 13.91
CA VAL A 258 -14.20 26.21 14.40
C VAL A 258 -12.73 26.35 14.78
N ASP A 259 -12.11 25.26 15.22
CA ASP A 259 -10.74 25.22 15.74
C ASP A 259 -9.72 24.67 14.72
N ILE A 260 -10.18 24.04 13.62
CA ILE A 260 -9.31 23.35 12.68
C ILE A 260 -8.24 24.26 12.07
N ASN A 261 -8.58 25.52 11.82
CA ASN A 261 -7.66 26.51 11.26
C ASN A 261 -6.50 26.89 12.20
N LEU A 262 -6.62 26.57 13.49
CA LEU A 262 -5.58 26.80 14.49
C LEU A 262 -4.56 25.65 14.54
N VAL A 263 -4.90 24.49 13.97
CA VAL A 263 -4.07 23.29 14.02
C VAL A 263 -3.31 23.14 12.70
N GLN A 264 -1.98 23.01 12.81
CA GLN A 264 -1.09 22.85 11.67
C GLN A 264 -0.13 21.69 11.90
N GLU A 265 0.29 21.05 10.82
CA GLU A 265 1.32 20.01 10.87
C GLU A 265 2.64 20.56 11.44
N GLY A 266 3.31 19.77 12.26
CA GLY A 266 4.55 20.14 12.92
C GLY A 266 4.39 20.82 14.29
N GLN A 267 3.19 21.26 14.67
CA GLN A 267 2.97 21.88 15.98
C GLN A 267 3.29 20.91 17.12
N SER A 268 3.92 21.42 18.17
CA SER A 268 4.24 20.67 19.38
C SER A 268 2.98 20.38 20.19
N VAL A 269 2.88 19.16 20.70
CA VAL A 269 1.75 18.68 21.48
C VAL A 269 2.24 18.05 22.76
N GLU A 270 1.68 18.47 23.88
CA GLU A 270 1.83 17.84 25.15
C GLU A 270 0.73 16.77 25.33
N ILE A 271 1.13 15.53 25.57
CA ILE A 271 0.23 14.37 25.67
C ILE A 271 0.20 13.91 27.12
N THR A 272 -0.97 13.94 27.73
CA THR A 272 -1.20 13.48 29.11
C THR A 272 -2.39 12.53 29.18
N GLY A 273 -2.57 11.85 30.28
CA GLY A 273 -3.71 10.95 30.49
C GLY A 273 -3.48 9.97 31.61
N ASP A 274 -4.53 9.31 32.05
CA ASP A 274 -4.51 8.38 33.18
C ASP A 274 -3.61 7.15 32.93
N GLY A 275 -3.44 6.79 31.63
CA GLY A 275 -2.53 5.72 31.23
C GLY A 275 -1.05 6.08 31.18
N PHE A 276 -0.69 7.33 31.50
CA PHE A 276 0.68 7.83 31.39
C PHE A 276 1.37 8.05 32.73
N ASP A 277 0.79 7.56 33.85
CA ASP A 277 1.33 7.69 35.23
C ASP A 277 1.66 9.16 35.60
N GLY A 278 0.92 10.13 35.09
CA GLY A 278 1.15 11.56 35.31
C GLY A 278 2.33 12.15 34.53
N ILE A 279 2.99 11.38 33.69
CA ILE A 279 4.11 11.86 32.86
C ILE A 279 3.54 12.52 31.58
N ALA A 280 3.90 13.77 31.37
CA ALA A 280 3.63 14.45 30.12
C ALA A 280 4.63 13.97 29.03
N LEU A 281 4.13 13.55 27.89
CA LEU A 281 4.93 13.16 26.74
C LEU A 281 4.85 14.26 25.68
N SER A 282 5.96 14.54 25.02
CA SER A 282 6.00 15.48 23.91
C SER A 282 5.79 14.73 22.60
N GLY A 283 4.88 15.20 21.79
CA GLY A 283 4.61 14.74 20.45
C GLY A 283 4.47 15.88 19.45
N ASN A 284 4.23 15.56 18.20
CA ASN A 284 3.99 16.55 17.15
C ASN A 284 2.77 16.17 16.32
N VAL A 285 2.04 17.18 15.83
CA VAL A 285 0.98 16.99 14.83
C VAL A 285 1.62 16.49 13.53
N VAL A 286 1.19 15.33 13.05
CA VAL A 286 1.70 14.71 11.81
C VAL A 286 0.80 15.00 10.63
N SER A 287 -0.50 14.94 10.86
CA SER A 287 -1.47 15.20 9.81
C SER A 287 -2.76 15.77 10.37
N VAL A 288 -3.37 16.62 9.58
CA VAL A 288 -4.70 17.17 9.79
C VAL A 288 -5.58 16.66 8.66
N GLY A 289 -6.66 15.95 9.00
CA GLY A 289 -7.57 15.35 8.04
C GLY A 289 -8.23 16.38 7.15
N ALA A 290 -8.25 16.14 5.85
CA ALA A 290 -8.92 17.00 4.87
C ALA A 290 -10.42 16.71 4.72
N GLN A 291 -10.91 15.63 5.36
CA GLN A 291 -12.30 15.21 5.27
C GLN A 291 -12.99 15.28 6.62
N VAL A 292 -14.25 15.69 6.58
CA VAL A 292 -15.11 15.71 7.76
C VAL A 292 -15.41 14.27 8.20
N VAL A 293 -15.15 13.98 9.46
CA VAL A 293 -15.61 12.76 10.10
C VAL A 293 -16.95 13.03 10.75
N THR A 294 -18.03 12.66 10.06
CA THR A 294 -19.37 12.78 10.61
C THR A 294 -19.57 11.79 11.76
N SER A 295 -20.04 12.30 12.88
CA SER A 295 -20.55 11.44 13.97
C SER A 295 -22.02 11.11 13.67
N ASP A 296 -22.41 9.84 13.83
CA ASP A 296 -23.81 9.41 13.66
C ASP A 296 -24.76 9.98 14.75
N ALA A 297 -24.25 10.79 15.68
CA ALA A 297 -25.04 11.41 16.72
C ALA A 297 -25.74 12.68 16.20
N PRO A 298 -27.07 12.78 16.33
CA PRO A 298 -27.80 13.98 15.93
C PRO A 298 -27.31 15.21 16.70
N GLY A 299 -26.86 16.24 15.97
CA GLY A 299 -26.39 17.50 16.56
C GLY A 299 -24.88 17.61 16.80
N SER A 300 -24.08 16.60 16.44
CA SER A 300 -22.63 16.74 16.45
C SER A 300 -22.17 17.56 15.23
N GLY A 301 -21.43 18.65 15.48
CA GLY A 301 -20.81 19.46 14.44
C GLY A 301 -19.83 18.68 13.58
N ALA A 302 -19.42 19.30 12.48
CA ALA A 302 -18.37 18.74 11.62
C ALA A 302 -17.05 18.65 12.41
N THR A 303 -16.41 17.48 12.39
CA THR A 303 -15.12 17.27 13.05
C THR A 303 -14.09 16.76 12.06
N TYR A 304 -12.85 17.11 12.30
CA TYR A 304 -11.70 16.68 11.50
C TYR A 304 -10.78 15.80 12.35
N GLU A 305 -10.16 14.83 11.74
CA GLU A 305 -9.21 13.95 12.43
C GLU A 305 -7.83 14.60 12.47
N VAL A 306 -7.23 14.64 13.65
CA VAL A 306 -5.86 15.10 13.85
C VAL A 306 -5.05 13.95 14.41
N VAL A 307 -3.93 13.65 13.75
CA VAL A 307 -3.01 12.58 14.15
C VAL A 307 -1.75 13.19 14.77
N VAL A 308 -1.48 12.76 15.99
CA VAL A 308 -0.30 13.18 16.76
C VAL A 308 0.62 11.98 16.98
N THR A 309 1.91 12.11 16.62
CA THR A 309 2.90 11.09 16.95
C THR A 309 3.31 11.17 18.43
N MET A 310 3.70 10.01 18.92
CA MET A 310 4.32 9.87 20.25
C MET A 310 5.77 9.41 20.09
N PRO A 311 6.66 9.78 21.02
CA PRO A 311 7.99 9.21 21.06
C PRO A 311 7.93 7.70 21.30
N ALA A 312 8.96 6.98 20.85
CA ALA A 312 9.07 5.54 21.09
C ALA A 312 9.03 5.26 22.59
N LEU A 313 8.16 4.34 22.99
CA LEU A 313 7.96 3.98 24.37
C LEU A 313 8.96 2.92 24.82
N SER A 314 9.48 3.02 26.02
CA SER A 314 10.27 1.96 26.63
C SER A 314 9.44 0.67 26.84
N ALA A 315 10.10 -0.49 26.92
CA ALA A 315 9.44 -1.78 27.11
C ALA A 315 8.53 -1.82 28.36
N GLU A 316 8.91 -1.13 29.44
CA GLU A 316 8.12 -0.98 30.66
C GLU A 316 6.86 -0.15 30.42
N GLN A 317 7.01 0.94 29.71
CA GLN A 317 5.90 1.83 29.36
C GLN A 317 4.89 1.15 28.44
N GLN A 318 5.37 0.31 27.50
CA GLN A 318 4.51 -0.47 26.61
C GLN A 318 3.67 -1.52 27.35
N LYS A 319 4.18 -2.09 28.47
CA LYS A 319 3.44 -3.11 29.23
C LYS A 319 2.18 -2.55 29.90
N ARG A 320 2.21 -1.32 30.34
CA ARG A 320 1.12 -0.67 31.09
C ARG A 320 0.05 -0.05 30.21
N ARG A 321 0.36 0.24 28.94
CA ARG A 321 -0.55 0.94 28.04
C ARG A 321 -1.34 -0.03 27.18
N LYS A 322 -2.64 0.24 27.07
CA LYS A 322 -3.56 -0.52 26.23
C LYS A 322 -4.02 0.36 25.08
N LEU A 323 -4.11 -0.24 23.89
CA LEU A 323 -4.71 0.42 22.73
C LEU A 323 -6.16 0.83 23.03
N GLY A 324 -6.58 1.96 22.49
CA GLY A 324 -7.91 2.51 22.75
C GLY A 324 -8.03 3.36 24.02
N MET A 325 -6.99 3.48 24.86
CA MET A 325 -6.99 4.39 26.02
C MET A 325 -7.13 5.83 25.57
N SER A 326 -7.83 6.63 26.36
CA SER A 326 -7.96 8.07 26.14
C SER A 326 -6.68 8.81 26.49
N ALA A 327 -6.33 9.80 25.71
CA ALA A 327 -5.23 10.72 25.93
C ALA A 327 -5.73 12.15 25.80
N LYS A 328 -5.26 13.02 26.67
CA LYS A 328 -5.47 14.46 26.61
C LYS A 328 -4.33 15.09 25.84
N LEU A 329 -4.63 15.83 24.81
CA LEU A 329 -3.69 16.56 23.96
C LEU A 329 -3.79 18.04 24.28
N SER A 330 -2.66 18.69 24.42
CA SER A 330 -2.54 20.14 24.53
C SER A 330 -1.66 20.63 23.38
N ILE A 331 -2.29 21.04 22.28
CA ILE A 331 -1.59 21.50 21.07
C ILE A 331 -1.21 22.96 21.27
N ILE A 332 0.06 23.30 21.05
CA ILE A 332 0.55 24.68 21.10
C ILE A 332 0.20 25.33 19.75
N THR A 333 -0.84 26.16 19.75
CA THR A 333 -1.34 26.82 18.54
C THR A 333 -0.63 28.15 18.28
N TYR A 334 -0.08 28.76 19.34
CA TYR A 334 0.71 29.99 19.26
C TYR A 334 1.74 30.01 20.39
N GLN A 335 2.95 30.47 20.11
CA GLN A 335 4.00 30.67 21.11
C GLN A 335 4.78 31.93 20.78
N ASN A 336 4.98 32.76 21.81
CA ASN A 336 5.88 33.91 21.80
C ASN A 336 6.61 33.98 23.13
N ASP A 337 7.92 33.79 23.13
CA ASP A 337 8.72 33.71 24.37
C ASP A 337 8.96 35.08 25.01
N THR A 338 8.70 36.18 24.29
CA THR A 338 8.93 37.54 24.74
C THR A 338 7.67 38.39 24.57
N ALA A 339 6.49 37.81 24.78
CA ALA A 339 5.23 38.50 24.64
C ALA A 339 5.05 39.56 25.77
N ILE A 340 4.57 40.71 25.41
CA ILE A 340 4.10 41.73 26.32
C ILE A 340 2.59 41.65 26.37
N VAL A 341 2.04 41.21 27.50
CA VAL A 341 0.60 41.06 27.69
C VAL A 341 0.11 42.10 28.69
N ILE A 342 -0.86 42.91 28.26
CA ILE A 342 -1.44 44.00 29.08
C ILE A 342 -2.96 43.79 29.22
N PRO A 343 -3.57 44.20 30.33
CA PRO A 343 -5.01 44.17 30.49
C PRO A 343 -5.71 44.98 29.40
N HIS A 344 -6.85 44.54 28.93
CA HIS A 344 -7.61 45.20 27.86
C HIS A 344 -8.00 46.66 28.23
N GLU A 345 -8.21 46.89 29.52
CA GLU A 345 -8.63 48.21 30.06
C GLU A 345 -7.58 49.30 29.89
N VAL A 346 -6.29 48.95 29.68
CA VAL A 346 -5.18 49.88 29.54
C VAL A 346 -5.04 50.37 28.10
N ILE A 347 -5.67 49.69 27.14
CA ILE A 347 -5.57 50.04 25.72
C ILE A 347 -6.59 51.13 25.39
N GLN A 348 -6.11 52.30 25.02
CA GLN A 348 -6.92 53.44 24.61
C GLN A 348 -7.06 53.45 23.09
N ARG A 349 -8.28 53.70 22.61
CA ARG A 349 -8.56 53.76 21.18
C ARG A 349 -8.88 55.19 20.78
N GLU A 350 -8.18 55.72 19.78
CA GLU A 350 -8.44 57.01 19.20
C GLU A 350 -8.52 56.89 17.68
N GLY A 351 -9.73 56.94 17.17
CA GLY A 351 -9.99 56.66 15.76
C GLY A 351 -9.69 55.20 15.42
N ASP A 352 -8.73 54.99 14.53
CA ASP A 352 -8.30 53.68 14.04
C ASP A 352 -7.00 53.19 14.68
N GLN A 353 -6.39 53.97 15.55
CA GLN A 353 -5.13 53.68 16.22
C GLN A 353 -5.37 53.33 17.68
N LEU A 354 -4.50 52.41 18.19
CA LEU A 354 -4.49 51.96 19.57
C LEU A 354 -3.25 52.48 20.26
N PHE A 355 -3.42 52.98 21.47
CA PHE A 355 -2.34 53.60 22.26
C PHE A 355 -2.32 53.04 23.67
N VAL A 356 -1.13 53.07 24.27
CA VAL A 356 -0.90 52.76 25.68
C VAL A 356 -0.06 53.86 26.28
N GLU A 357 -0.42 54.29 27.47
CA GLU A 357 0.43 55.22 28.24
C GLU A 357 1.54 54.41 28.93
N TYR A 358 2.77 54.75 28.63
CA TYR A 358 3.98 54.08 29.10
C TYR A 358 4.90 55.07 29.81
N ARG A 359 5.58 54.65 30.87
CA ARG A 359 6.72 55.35 31.47
C ARG A 359 7.85 54.39 31.79
N ASP A 360 9.06 54.80 31.48
CA ASP A 360 10.24 53.95 31.64
C ASP A 360 10.65 53.76 33.11
N THR A 361 10.52 54.81 33.93
CA THR A 361 10.92 54.80 35.34
C THR A 361 9.92 55.59 36.18
N GLU A 362 9.76 55.23 37.48
CA GLU A 362 8.96 56.04 38.42
C GLU A 362 9.48 57.46 38.49
N GLY A 363 8.61 58.40 38.16
CA GLY A 363 8.91 59.85 38.14
C GLY A 363 9.09 60.44 36.76
N ASN A 364 9.21 59.73 35.71
CA ASN A 364 9.22 60.21 34.35
C ASN A 364 7.81 60.59 33.85
N ALA A 365 7.72 61.52 32.91
CA ALA A 365 6.45 61.84 32.26
C ALA A 365 5.93 60.68 31.47
N ALA A 366 4.63 60.39 31.54
CA ALA A 366 3.98 59.37 30.72
C ALA A 366 4.12 59.72 29.26
N GLN A 367 4.53 58.75 28.48
CA GLN A 367 4.59 58.80 27.00
C GLN A 367 3.49 57.93 26.42
N ARG A 368 2.88 58.44 25.38
CA ARG A 368 1.86 57.72 24.64
C ARG A 368 2.51 56.98 23.47
N ILE A 369 2.39 55.66 23.44
CA ILE A 369 2.99 54.80 22.41
C ILE A 369 1.87 54.13 21.62
N GLU A 370 1.97 54.18 20.30
CA GLU A 370 1.09 53.42 19.40
C GLU A 370 1.44 51.94 19.49
N VAL A 371 0.44 51.10 19.68
CA VAL A 371 0.62 49.66 19.80
C VAL A 371 -0.28 48.90 18.82
N LYS A 372 0.22 47.78 18.34
CA LYS A 372 -0.59 46.82 17.58
C LYS A 372 -0.99 45.72 18.51
N THR A 373 -2.27 45.33 18.49
CA THR A 373 -2.76 44.22 19.29
C THR A 373 -2.52 42.89 18.57
N GLY A 374 -2.03 41.94 19.31
CA GLY A 374 -1.86 40.53 18.89
C GLY A 374 -2.99 39.64 19.40
N ARG A 375 -2.61 38.55 20.05
CA ARG A 375 -3.56 37.57 20.58
C ARG A 375 -4.23 38.05 21.87
N VAL A 376 -5.53 37.77 21.99
CA VAL A 376 -6.31 38.01 23.20
C VAL A 376 -6.27 36.74 24.07
N THR A 377 -5.97 36.92 25.34
CA THR A 377 -5.89 35.85 26.32
C THR A 377 -6.77 36.16 27.54
N ALA A 378 -6.95 35.20 28.44
CA ALA A 378 -7.69 35.41 29.71
C ALA A 378 -6.98 36.45 30.61
N GLU A 379 -5.68 36.67 30.44
CA GLU A 379 -4.87 37.56 31.25
C GLU A 379 -4.69 38.95 30.64
N GLY A 380 -5.11 39.16 29.41
CA GLY A 380 -5.01 40.41 28.68
C GLY A 380 -4.76 40.24 27.17
N VAL A 381 -4.31 41.29 26.54
CA VAL A 381 -4.03 41.36 25.11
C VAL A 381 -2.53 41.48 24.89
N GLU A 382 -1.99 40.66 24.01
CA GLU A 382 -0.60 40.80 23.54
C GLU A 382 -0.46 42.07 22.73
N VAL A 383 0.58 42.85 22.96
CA VAL A 383 0.87 44.05 22.24
C VAL A 383 2.26 44.05 21.65
N PHE A 384 2.37 44.68 20.50
CA PHE A 384 3.62 44.94 19.77
C PHE A 384 3.75 46.44 19.59
N GLY A 385 4.90 47.00 19.95
CA GLY A 385 5.18 48.43 19.85
C GLY A 385 6.65 48.71 19.59
#